data_0b3bd33c0741f2c0754ea4e409cf1206
#
_entry.id   0b3bd33c0741f2c0754ea4e409cf1206
#
_cell.length_a   1.000
_cell.length_b   1.000
_cell.length_c   1.000
_cell.angle_alpha   90.00
_cell.angle_beta   90.00
_cell.angle_gamma   90.00
#
_symmetry.space_group_name_H-M   'P 1'
#
loop_
_entity.id
_entity.type
_entity.pdbx_description
1 polymer ?
#
loop_
_entity_poly.entity_id
_entity_poly.type
_entity_poly.pdbx_seq_one_letter_code
_entity_poly.pdbx_strand_id
1 'polypeptide(L)'
;MNRDEILGKLKDIIEPYVGEEGNFEGLTEESDLINDLKINSAHVVDIVLDIETEFDIVIDDDSINQMTTIASSIDIIEKLLK
;
A
#
# COMPACT_ATOMS: atom_id res chain seq x y z
N MET A 1 11.06 12.37 -0.32
CA MET A 1 11.15 10.94 0.07
C MET A 1 11.27 10.11 -1.19
N ASN A 2 12.23 9.19 -1.26
CA ASN A 2 12.40 8.35 -2.45
C ASN A 2 11.52 7.10 -2.38
N ARG A 3 11.48 6.34 -3.50
CA ARG A 3 10.62 5.17 -3.58
C ARG A 3 10.99 4.09 -2.55
N ASP A 4 12.28 3.91 -2.28
CA ASP A 4 12.72 2.90 -1.31
C ASP A 4 12.25 3.22 0.10
N GLU A 5 12.27 4.48 0.48
CA GLU A 5 11.76 4.92 1.78
C GLU A 5 10.25 4.74 1.87
N ILE A 6 9.53 5.09 0.80
CA ILE A 6 8.08 4.90 0.73
C ILE A 6 7.75 3.41 0.81
N LEU A 7 8.48 2.57 0.08
CA LEU A 7 8.27 1.13 0.10
C LEU A 7 8.48 0.56 1.51
N GLY A 8 9.54 0.99 2.20
CA GLY A 8 9.81 0.53 3.56
C GLY A 8 8.68 0.86 4.53
N LYS A 9 8.19 2.09 4.47
CA LYS A 9 7.07 2.52 5.30
C LYS A 9 5.77 1.79 4.94
N LEU A 10 5.53 1.60 3.64
CA LEU A 10 4.35 0.90 3.17
C LEU A 10 4.36 -0.57 3.63
N LYS A 11 5.52 -1.23 3.60
CA LYS A 11 5.66 -2.60 4.11
C LYS A 11 5.26 -2.68 5.57
N ASP A 12 5.74 -1.75 6.39
CA ASP A 12 5.40 -1.72 7.81
C ASP A 12 3.90 -1.53 8.04
N ILE A 13 3.27 -0.72 7.20
CA ILE A 13 1.84 -0.45 7.30
C ILE A 13 1.02 -1.69 6.94
N ILE A 14 1.37 -2.37 5.84
CA ILE A 14 0.56 -3.48 5.32
C ILE A 14 0.82 -4.82 6.02
N GLU A 15 1.97 -4.98 6.66
CA GLU A 15 2.34 -6.26 7.28
C GLU A 15 1.24 -6.86 8.17
N PRO A 16 0.60 -6.09 9.07
CA PRO A 16 -0.46 -6.65 9.92
C PRO A 16 -1.68 -7.14 9.16
N TYR A 17 -1.86 -6.70 7.92
CA TYR A 17 -3.02 -7.04 7.11
C TYR A 17 -2.75 -8.18 6.12
N VAL A 18 -1.50 -8.58 5.94
CA VAL A 18 -1.15 -9.66 5.01
C VAL A 18 -1.73 -10.97 5.50
N GLY A 19 -2.45 -11.70 4.61
CA GLY A 19 -3.05 -12.96 4.95
C GLY A 19 -2.02 -14.07 5.18
N GLU A 20 -2.45 -15.15 5.82
CA GLU A 20 -1.56 -16.27 6.15
C GLU A 20 -0.85 -16.85 4.94
N GLU A 21 -1.51 -16.86 3.79
CA GLU A 21 -0.96 -17.38 2.55
C GLU A 21 -0.28 -16.30 1.70
N GLY A 22 -0.25 -15.07 2.20
CA GLY A 22 0.36 -13.95 1.49
C GLY A 22 1.88 -14.05 1.47
N ASN A 23 2.47 -13.68 0.33
CA ASN A 23 3.91 -13.75 0.13
C ASN A 23 4.58 -12.42 0.50
N PHE A 24 4.56 -12.08 1.79
CA PHE A 24 5.16 -10.82 2.26
C PHE A 24 6.67 -10.79 2.06
N GLU A 25 7.34 -11.91 2.31
CA GLU A 25 8.80 -11.99 2.17
C GLU A 25 9.27 -11.81 0.72
N GLY A 26 8.46 -12.26 -0.24
CA GLY A 26 8.75 -12.10 -1.66
C GLY A 26 8.14 -10.85 -2.28
N LEU A 27 7.71 -9.90 -1.46
CA LEU A 27 7.04 -8.69 -1.90
C LEU A 27 7.94 -7.87 -2.82
N THR A 28 7.38 -7.47 -3.97
CA THR A 28 8.02 -6.56 -4.93
C THR A 28 7.02 -5.46 -5.28
N GLU A 29 7.45 -4.48 -6.07
CA GLU A 29 6.53 -3.44 -6.52
C GLU A 29 5.40 -4.00 -7.39
N GLU A 30 5.60 -5.16 -8.00
CA GLU A 30 4.58 -5.81 -8.84
C GLU A 30 3.58 -6.64 -8.03
N SER A 31 3.83 -6.84 -6.73
CA SER A 31 2.94 -7.64 -5.90
C SER A 31 1.54 -7.02 -5.82
N ASP A 32 0.53 -7.85 -6.05
CA ASP A 32 -0.88 -7.46 -5.95
C ASP A 32 -1.30 -7.55 -4.48
N LEU A 33 -1.92 -6.50 -3.98
CA LEU A 33 -2.33 -6.45 -2.57
C LEU A 33 -3.31 -7.55 -2.20
N ILE A 34 -4.25 -7.87 -3.09
CA ILE A 34 -5.29 -8.85 -2.83
C ILE A 34 -4.83 -10.26 -3.21
N ASN A 35 -4.28 -10.41 -4.42
CA ASN A 35 -3.97 -11.74 -4.97
C ASN A 35 -2.65 -12.31 -4.47
N ASP A 36 -1.62 -11.47 -4.32
CA ASP A 36 -0.29 -11.95 -3.91
C ASP A 36 -0.08 -11.88 -2.41
N LEU A 37 -0.52 -10.81 -1.79
CA LEU A 37 -0.37 -10.60 -0.35
C LEU A 37 -1.56 -11.10 0.46
N LYS A 38 -2.62 -11.52 -0.22
CA LYS A 38 -3.83 -12.07 0.41
C LYS A 38 -4.44 -11.12 1.44
N ILE A 39 -4.35 -9.82 1.18
CA ILE A 39 -4.99 -8.82 2.01
C ILE A 39 -6.49 -8.82 1.69
N ASN A 40 -7.32 -8.87 2.72
CA ASN A 40 -8.77 -8.79 2.55
C ASN A 40 -9.12 -7.41 2.00
N SER A 41 -9.94 -7.37 0.94
CA SER A 41 -10.32 -6.09 0.31
C SER A 41 -10.97 -5.13 1.31
N ALA A 42 -11.63 -5.64 2.34
CA ALA A 42 -12.23 -4.80 3.39
C ALA A 42 -11.16 -4.04 4.19
N HIS A 43 -9.93 -4.55 4.23
CA HIS A 43 -8.85 -3.89 4.96
C HIS A 43 -8.12 -2.82 4.15
N VAL A 44 -8.40 -2.70 2.84
CA VAL A 44 -7.74 -1.70 2.00
C VAL A 44 -8.02 -0.29 2.53
N VAL A 45 -9.24 -0.04 2.99
CA VAL A 45 -9.61 1.27 3.57
C VAL A 45 -8.78 1.55 4.82
N ASP A 46 -8.58 0.56 5.67
CA ASP A 46 -7.76 0.70 6.87
C ASP A 46 -6.30 1.03 6.50
N ILE A 47 -5.78 0.37 5.48
CA ILE A 47 -4.44 0.63 4.96
C ILE A 47 -4.33 2.06 4.45
N VAL A 48 -5.35 2.51 3.70
CA VAL A 48 -5.39 3.88 3.18
C VAL A 48 -5.34 4.90 4.32
N LEU A 49 -6.11 4.68 5.38
CA LEU A 49 -6.11 5.58 6.53
C LEU A 49 -4.73 5.62 7.21
N ASP A 50 -4.08 4.47 7.34
CA ASP A 50 -2.74 4.40 7.92
C ASP A 50 -1.72 5.15 7.05
N ILE A 51 -1.84 5.02 5.72
CA ILE A 51 -0.97 5.73 4.77
C ILE A 51 -1.19 7.24 4.90
N GLU A 52 -2.43 7.68 4.94
CA GLU A 52 -2.74 9.11 5.08
C GLU A 52 -2.12 9.69 6.35
N THR A 53 -2.19 8.94 7.44
CA THR A 53 -1.62 9.37 8.72
C THR A 53 -0.10 9.40 8.68
N GLU A 54 0.53 8.34 8.14
CA GLU A 54 1.99 8.22 8.13
C GLU A 54 2.65 9.25 7.21
N PHE A 55 2.05 9.53 6.06
CA PHE A 55 2.62 10.44 5.07
C PHE A 55 2.01 11.84 5.11
N ASP A 56 1.02 12.07 5.95
CA ASP A 56 0.30 13.34 6.08
C ASP A 56 -0.25 13.81 4.72
N ILE A 57 -0.98 12.92 4.06
CA ILE A 57 -1.61 13.17 2.75
C ILE A 57 -3.07 12.78 2.82
N VAL A 58 -3.83 13.21 1.81
CA VAL A 58 -5.24 12.82 1.64
C VAL A 58 -5.37 12.07 0.33
N ILE A 59 -5.92 10.86 0.39
CA ILE A 59 -6.11 10.00 -0.78
C ILE A 59 -7.59 10.00 -1.14
N ASP A 60 -7.92 10.39 -2.38
CA ASP A 60 -9.31 10.40 -2.83
C ASP A 60 -9.79 9.01 -3.25
N ASP A 61 -11.10 8.87 -3.42
CA ASP A 61 -11.72 7.59 -3.76
C ASP A 61 -11.22 7.02 -5.09
N ASP A 62 -11.00 7.89 -6.09
CA ASP A 62 -10.49 7.43 -7.38
C ASP A 62 -9.08 6.85 -7.24
N SER A 63 -8.25 7.47 -6.43
CA SER A 63 -6.90 6.97 -6.16
C SER A 63 -6.93 5.64 -5.39
N ILE A 64 -7.85 5.52 -4.43
CA ILE A 64 -8.03 4.27 -3.68
C ILE A 64 -8.32 3.11 -4.64
N ASN A 65 -9.19 3.34 -5.62
CA ASN A 65 -9.54 2.31 -6.61
C ASN A 65 -8.37 1.89 -7.48
N GLN A 66 -7.33 2.73 -7.58
CA GLN A 66 -6.13 2.44 -8.35
C GLN A 66 -5.03 1.75 -7.54
N MET A 67 -5.21 1.62 -6.23
CA MET A 67 -4.23 1.00 -5.34
C MET A 67 -4.36 -0.51 -5.35
N THR A 68 -3.97 -1.13 -6.47
CA THR A 68 -4.10 -2.59 -6.66
C THR A 68 -2.78 -3.32 -6.45
N THR A 69 -1.65 -2.65 -6.71
CA THR A 69 -0.32 -3.23 -6.51
C THR A 69 0.51 -2.32 -5.60
N ILE A 70 1.66 -2.84 -5.17
CA ILE A 70 2.62 -2.04 -4.39
C ILE A 70 3.07 -0.84 -5.22
N ALA A 71 3.41 -1.06 -6.51
CA ALA A 71 3.86 0.02 -7.39
C ALA A 71 2.82 1.13 -7.53
N SER A 72 1.55 0.77 -7.76
CA SER A 72 0.50 1.78 -7.92
C SER A 72 0.27 2.56 -6.62
N SER A 73 0.40 1.89 -5.48
CA SER A 73 0.29 2.54 -4.17
C SER A 73 1.42 3.55 -3.96
N ILE A 74 2.66 3.16 -4.30
CA ILE A 74 3.81 4.05 -4.19
C ILE A 74 3.66 5.25 -5.13
N ASP A 75 3.20 5.02 -6.36
CA ASP A 75 2.99 6.09 -7.34
C ASP A 75 2.01 7.14 -6.82
N ILE A 76 0.92 6.69 -6.19
CA ILE A 76 -0.08 7.59 -5.61
C ILE A 76 0.54 8.40 -4.47
N ILE A 77 1.29 7.75 -3.59
CA ILE A 77 1.94 8.41 -2.46
C ILE A 77 2.93 9.47 -2.98
N GLU A 78 3.77 9.11 -3.95
CA GLU A 78 4.73 10.05 -4.54
C GLU A 78 4.03 11.27 -5.13
N LYS A 79 2.94 11.05 -5.85
CA LYS A 79 2.17 12.12 -6.46
C LYS A 79 1.65 13.11 -5.42
N LEU A 80 1.16 12.58 -4.30
CA LEU A 80 0.55 13.40 -3.25
C LEU A 80 1.58 14.07 -2.34
N LEU A 81 2.81 13.57 -2.31
CA LEU A 81 3.89 14.17 -1.52
C LEU A 81 4.55 15.37 -2.22
N LYS A 82 4.27 15.60 -3.46
CA LYS A 82 4.84 16.73 -4.22
C LYS A 82 4.23 18.06 -3.81
#